data_f79f6dd01345f68654accc8a061fcae8
#
_entry.id   f79f6dd01345f68654accc8a061fcae8
#
_cell.length_a   1.000
_cell.length_b   1.000
_cell.length_c   1.000
_cell.angle_alpha   90.00
_cell.angle_beta   90.00
_cell.angle_gamma   90.00
#
_symmetry.space_group_name_H-M   'P 1'
#
loop_
_entity.id
_entity.type
_entity.pdbx_description
1 polymer ?
#
loop_
_entity_poly.entity_id
_entity_poly.type
_entity_poly.pdbx_seq_one_letter_code
_entity_poly.pdbx_strand_id
1 'polypeptide(L)'
;MERRLAEQRFHDEQAAERAASFRAGRADLRFEDAAFLDHETWIRPAFGMLGSLSGKCALDYGCGHGMAAVTLARAGAIVTAFDLSPGYVREAEERALANGVSVHGLVADGESLPFADASFDAVWGNAILHHLDWSIAGPELHRVLKPGGVAVFCEPWGGNPLLRFARRFLSYPGKDRTPDERPLQPSDLPPMRQLFPQLHVRGFQLFGMLRRVWPNRTLTRMLDGIDRRLLKAMPFLENRCRYIVLTLTKS
;
A
#
# COMPACT_ATOMS: atom_id res chain seq x y z
N MET A 1 -11.07 19.78 3.51
CA MET A 1 -12.27 19.37 2.74
C MET A 1 -11.99 19.34 1.24
N GLU A 2 -11.46 20.38 0.62
CA GLU A 2 -11.18 20.43 -0.83
C GLU A 2 -10.19 19.35 -1.33
N ARG A 3 -9.09 19.09 -0.59
CA ARG A 3 -8.12 18.02 -0.92
C ARG A 3 -8.81 16.66 -1.05
N ARG A 4 -9.62 16.27 -0.06
CA ARG A 4 -10.33 14.97 -0.05
C ARG A 4 -11.31 14.83 -1.21
N LEU A 5 -12.04 15.89 -1.54
CA LEU A 5 -12.97 15.88 -2.67
C LEU A 5 -12.24 15.76 -4.02
N ALA A 6 -11.09 16.40 -4.16
CA ALA A 6 -10.26 16.28 -5.36
C ALA A 6 -9.70 14.84 -5.51
N GLU A 7 -9.22 14.27 -4.42
CA GLU A 7 -8.70 12.91 -4.35
C GLU A 7 -9.79 11.87 -4.66
N GLN A 8 -10.96 12.02 -4.03
CA GLN A 8 -12.11 11.15 -4.30
C GLN A 8 -12.53 11.17 -5.77
N ARG A 9 -12.66 12.37 -6.37
CA ARG A 9 -13.01 12.51 -7.80
C ARG A 9 -12.00 11.84 -8.71
N PHE A 10 -10.72 12.04 -8.46
CA PHE A 10 -9.64 11.43 -9.25
C PHE A 10 -9.72 9.91 -9.20
N HIS A 11 -9.93 9.32 -8.02
CA HIS A 11 -10.05 7.87 -7.87
C HIS A 11 -11.37 7.33 -8.43
N ASP A 12 -12.47 8.07 -8.33
CA ASP A 12 -13.75 7.69 -8.93
C ASP A 12 -13.67 7.67 -10.47
N GLU A 13 -12.98 8.61 -11.09
CA GLU A 13 -12.73 8.62 -12.54
C GLU A 13 -11.92 7.39 -12.96
N GLN A 14 -10.85 7.07 -12.25
CA GLN A 14 -10.05 5.86 -12.51
C GLN A 14 -10.88 4.58 -12.33
N ALA A 15 -11.68 4.49 -11.27
CA ALA A 15 -12.57 3.35 -11.04
C ALA A 15 -13.62 3.19 -12.15
N ALA A 16 -14.18 4.31 -12.66
CA ALA A 16 -15.14 4.29 -13.76
C ALA A 16 -14.54 3.80 -15.08
N GLU A 17 -13.31 4.22 -15.41
CA GLU A 17 -12.56 3.74 -16.59
C GLU A 17 -12.29 2.23 -16.48
N ARG A 18 -11.87 1.75 -15.32
CA ARG A 18 -11.65 0.33 -15.04
C ARG A 18 -12.93 -0.47 -15.18
N ALA A 19 -14.04 -0.01 -14.59
CA ALA A 19 -15.34 -0.65 -14.68
C ALA A 19 -15.83 -0.74 -16.15
N ALA A 20 -15.57 0.29 -16.97
CA ALA A 20 -15.84 0.25 -18.41
C ALA A 20 -14.98 -0.80 -19.12
N SER A 21 -13.73 -0.99 -18.72
CA SER A 21 -12.83 -2.00 -19.26
C SER A 21 -13.30 -3.42 -18.96
N PHE A 22 -13.76 -3.69 -17.71
CA PHE A 22 -14.34 -4.98 -17.32
C PHE A 22 -15.63 -5.29 -18.09
N ARG A 23 -16.55 -4.32 -18.17
CA ARG A 23 -17.80 -4.50 -18.96
C ARG A 23 -17.56 -4.77 -20.42
N ALA A 24 -16.49 -4.23 -20.99
CA ALA A 24 -16.08 -4.48 -22.37
C ALA A 24 -15.28 -5.78 -22.57
N GLY A 25 -15.05 -6.58 -21.52
CA GLY A 25 -14.27 -7.81 -21.58
C GLY A 25 -12.77 -7.61 -21.88
N ARG A 26 -12.26 -6.38 -21.70
CA ARG A 26 -10.85 -6.05 -21.92
C ARG A 26 -9.95 -6.33 -20.72
N ALA A 27 -10.55 -6.56 -19.56
CA ALA A 27 -9.87 -6.92 -18.31
C ALA A 27 -10.74 -7.91 -17.53
N ASP A 28 -10.11 -8.70 -16.63
CA ASP A 28 -10.75 -9.67 -15.77
C ASP A 28 -10.58 -9.25 -14.30
N LEU A 29 -11.62 -9.47 -13.52
CA LEU A 29 -11.58 -9.33 -12.07
C LEU A 29 -10.86 -10.51 -11.40
N ARG A 30 -10.84 -11.67 -12.05
CA ARG A 30 -10.14 -12.86 -11.55
C ARG A 30 -8.65 -12.70 -11.69
N PHE A 31 -7.90 -13.22 -10.72
CA PHE A 31 -6.46 -13.22 -10.75
C PHE A 31 -5.88 -14.32 -9.84
N GLU A 32 -4.66 -14.72 -10.12
CA GLU A 32 -3.85 -15.55 -9.25
C GLU A 32 -3.05 -14.69 -8.28
N ASP A 33 -2.83 -15.14 -7.05
CA ASP A 33 -2.11 -14.37 -6.02
C ASP A 33 -0.76 -13.84 -6.48
N ALA A 34 -0.06 -14.61 -7.35
CA ALA A 34 1.21 -14.19 -7.93
C ALA A 34 1.09 -12.90 -8.77
N ALA A 35 -0.07 -12.63 -9.38
CA ALA A 35 -0.30 -11.41 -10.13
C ALA A 35 -0.27 -10.15 -9.24
N PHE A 36 -0.68 -10.28 -7.99
CA PHE A 36 -0.58 -9.22 -6.99
C PHE A 36 0.76 -9.27 -6.25
N LEU A 37 1.09 -10.41 -5.65
CA LEU A 37 2.23 -10.53 -4.75
C LEU A 37 3.58 -10.33 -5.45
N ASP A 38 3.69 -10.67 -6.74
CA ASP A 38 4.92 -10.55 -7.52
C ASP A 38 4.91 -9.38 -8.50
N HIS A 39 3.86 -8.54 -8.45
CA HIS A 39 3.77 -7.34 -9.28
C HIS A 39 4.95 -6.39 -9.02
N GLU A 40 5.30 -6.20 -7.76
CA GLU A 40 6.46 -5.43 -7.33
C GLU A 40 7.28 -6.20 -6.27
N THR A 41 8.57 -5.88 -6.17
CA THR A 41 9.53 -6.67 -5.38
C THR A 41 9.33 -6.58 -3.86
N TRP A 42 8.56 -5.60 -3.40
CA TRP A 42 8.27 -5.39 -1.97
C TRP A 42 6.96 -6.03 -1.51
N ILE A 43 5.98 -6.28 -2.40
CA ILE A 43 4.64 -6.70 -1.99
C ILE A 43 4.68 -8.05 -1.26
N ARG A 44 5.25 -9.09 -1.87
CA ARG A 44 5.32 -10.41 -1.24
C ARG A 44 6.08 -10.41 0.09
N PRO A 45 7.29 -9.81 0.21
CA PRO A 45 7.96 -9.68 1.49
C PRO A 45 7.15 -8.91 2.54
N ALA A 46 6.51 -7.81 2.14
CA ALA A 46 5.67 -7.00 3.03
C ALA A 46 4.44 -7.77 3.52
N PHE A 47 3.77 -8.49 2.61
CA PHE A 47 2.63 -9.32 2.97
C PHE A 47 3.00 -10.40 4.00
N GLY A 48 4.20 -10.99 3.86
CA GLY A 48 4.74 -11.93 4.84
C GLY A 48 4.99 -11.33 6.23
N MET A 49 5.15 -10.00 6.36
CA MET A 49 5.33 -9.31 7.65
C MET A 49 4.04 -9.24 8.47
N LEU A 50 2.86 -9.44 7.87
CA LEU A 50 1.59 -9.57 8.58
C LEU A 50 1.51 -10.84 9.45
N GLY A 51 2.38 -11.83 9.19
CA GLY A 51 2.36 -13.13 9.86
C GLY A 51 1.18 -14.00 9.45
N SER A 52 0.75 -14.92 10.33
CA SER A 52 -0.41 -15.77 10.06
C SER A 52 -1.70 -14.96 10.12
N LEU A 53 -2.53 -15.08 9.08
CA LEU A 53 -3.80 -14.34 8.94
C LEU A 53 -5.04 -15.23 9.18
N SER A 54 -4.86 -16.53 9.32
CA SER A 54 -5.98 -17.47 9.50
C SER A 54 -6.84 -17.12 10.72
N GLY A 55 -8.12 -16.83 10.48
CA GLY A 55 -9.11 -16.44 11.50
C GLY A 55 -8.94 -15.04 12.08
N LYS A 56 -8.00 -14.23 11.59
CA LYS A 56 -7.76 -12.86 12.04
C LYS A 56 -8.64 -11.84 11.33
N CYS A 57 -9.03 -10.79 12.05
CA CYS A 57 -9.66 -9.62 11.47
C CYS A 57 -8.59 -8.76 10.80
N ALA A 58 -8.68 -8.58 9.49
CA ALA A 58 -7.74 -7.77 8.71
C ALA A 58 -8.44 -6.58 8.05
N LEU A 59 -7.75 -5.44 8.02
CA LEU A 59 -8.19 -4.23 7.34
C LEU A 59 -7.31 -3.99 6.10
N ASP A 60 -7.91 -3.86 4.92
CA ASP A 60 -7.28 -3.31 3.73
C ASP A 60 -7.52 -1.79 3.72
N TYR A 61 -6.48 -1.04 4.06
CA TYR A 61 -6.53 0.40 4.32
C TYR A 61 -6.24 1.19 3.05
N GLY A 62 -7.28 1.78 2.45
CA GLY A 62 -7.20 2.35 1.10
C GLY A 62 -7.10 1.24 0.06
N CYS A 63 -8.18 0.44 -0.05
CA CYS A 63 -8.15 -0.84 -0.77
C CYS A 63 -7.99 -0.70 -2.29
N GLY A 64 -8.24 0.50 -2.85
CA GLY A 64 -8.24 0.70 -4.29
C GLY A 64 -9.06 -0.38 -4.99
N HIS A 65 -8.46 -1.03 -5.98
CA HIS A 65 -9.12 -2.07 -6.77
C HIS A 65 -9.23 -3.47 -6.10
N GLY A 66 -8.88 -3.60 -4.80
CA GLY A 66 -9.19 -4.76 -3.96
C GLY A 66 -8.35 -6.03 -4.14
N MET A 67 -7.22 -5.99 -4.86
CA MET A 67 -6.39 -7.20 -5.01
C MET A 67 -5.77 -7.63 -3.68
N ALA A 68 -5.40 -6.67 -2.82
CA ALA A 68 -4.89 -6.98 -1.49
C ALA A 68 -5.97 -7.61 -0.62
N ALA A 69 -7.18 -7.04 -0.61
CA ALA A 69 -8.32 -7.58 0.14
C ALA A 69 -8.61 -9.05 -0.22
N VAL A 70 -8.63 -9.38 -1.51
CA VAL A 70 -8.81 -10.78 -1.99
C VAL A 70 -7.68 -11.69 -1.50
N THR A 71 -6.43 -11.23 -1.57
CA THR A 71 -5.27 -12.03 -1.14
C THR A 71 -5.26 -12.24 0.38
N LEU A 72 -5.67 -11.21 1.17
CA LEU A 72 -5.87 -11.34 2.62
C LEU A 72 -6.96 -12.38 2.95
N ALA A 73 -8.09 -12.33 2.24
CA ALA A 73 -9.18 -13.28 2.44
C ALA A 73 -8.78 -14.72 2.07
N ARG A 74 -8.03 -14.92 0.97
CA ARG A 74 -7.46 -16.23 0.60
C ARG A 74 -6.44 -16.77 1.61
N ALA A 75 -5.75 -15.86 2.32
CA ALA A 75 -4.87 -16.23 3.45
C ALA A 75 -5.65 -16.58 4.74
N GLY A 76 -6.99 -16.59 4.69
CA GLY A 76 -7.87 -17.00 5.78
C GLY A 76 -8.29 -15.87 6.73
N ALA A 77 -8.05 -14.61 6.38
CA ALA A 77 -8.51 -13.47 7.17
C ALA A 77 -10.00 -13.18 6.98
N ILE A 78 -10.63 -12.61 8.01
CA ILE A 78 -11.92 -11.93 7.93
C ILE A 78 -11.62 -10.49 7.52
N VAL A 79 -11.91 -10.12 6.26
CA VAL A 79 -11.42 -8.88 5.66
C VAL A 79 -12.50 -7.81 5.62
N THR A 80 -12.15 -6.65 6.16
CA THR A 80 -12.81 -5.37 5.87
C THR A 80 -11.88 -4.56 4.96
N ALA A 81 -12.45 -3.94 3.93
CA ALA A 81 -11.72 -3.09 2.99
C ALA A 81 -12.40 -1.74 2.91
N PHE A 82 -11.66 -0.66 2.97
CA PHE A 82 -12.24 0.65 2.75
C PHE A 82 -11.44 1.51 1.77
N ASP A 83 -12.15 2.41 1.13
CA ASP A 83 -11.55 3.45 0.29
C ASP A 83 -12.41 4.71 0.34
N LEU A 84 -11.82 5.85 -0.01
CA LEU A 84 -12.55 7.10 -0.13
C LEU A 84 -13.47 7.10 -1.37
N SER A 85 -13.11 6.33 -2.40
CA SER A 85 -13.86 6.16 -3.64
C SER A 85 -14.90 5.06 -3.55
N PRO A 86 -16.21 5.38 -3.67
CA PRO A 86 -17.26 4.37 -3.81
C PRO A 86 -17.06 3.43 -4.99
N GLY A 87 -16.41 3.92 -6.05
CA GLY A 87 -16.09 3.14 -7.24
C GLY A 87 -15.08 2.03 -6.95
N TYR A 88 -14.05 2.34 -6.19
CA TYR A 88 -13.05 1.34 -5.78
C TYR A 88 -13.60 0.34 -4.77
N VAL A 89 -14.41 0.78 -3.80
CA VAL A 89 -15.07 -0.15 -2.87
C VAL A 89 -15.90 -1.17 -3.63
N ARG A 90 -16.71 -0.71 -4.60
CA ARG A 90 -17.50 -1.61 -5.45
C ARG A 90 -16.63 -2.57 -6.25
N GLU A 91 -15.54 -2.10 -6.88
CA GLU A 91 -14.61 -2.96 -7.61
C GLU A 91 -13.98 -4.01 -6.69
N ALA A 92 -13.61 -3.65 -5.45
CA ALA A 92 -13.04 -4.58 -4.47
C ALA A 92 -14.03 -5.70 -4.10
N GLU A 93 -15.32 -5.38 -3.88
CA GLU A 93 -16.37 -6.37 -3.61
C GLU A 93 -16.66 -7.26 -4.82
N GLU A 94 -16.78 -6.68 -6.02
CA GLU A 94 -16.98 -7.43 -7.27
C GLU A 94 -15.78 -8.36 -7.54
N ARG A 95 -14.57 -7.90 -7.28
CA ARG A 95 -13.35 -8.70 -7.40
C ARG A 95 -13.34 -9.84 -6.39
N ALA A 96 -13.71 -9.59 -5.13
CA ALA A 96 -13.81 -10.63 -4.10
C ALA A 96 -14.80 -11.72 -4.54
N LEU A 97 -15.97 -11.33 -4.98
CA LEU A 97 -17.00 -12.26 -5.48
C LEU A 97 -16.47 -13.08 -6.67
N ALA A 98 -15.86 -12.45 -7.67
CA ALA A 98 -15.29 -13.12 -8.84
C ALA A 98 -14.20 -14.12 -8.48
N ASN A 99 -13.49 -13.92 -7.37
CA ASN A 99 -12.42 -14.79 -6.88
C ASN A 99 -12.85 -15.77 -5.78
N GLY A 100 -14.17 -15.89 -5.51
CA GLY A 100 -14.76 -16.86 -4.59
C GLY A 100 -14.46 -16.60 -3.11
N VAL A 101 -14.19 -15.35 -2.74
CA VAL A 101 -13.95 -14.93 -1.34
C VAL A 101 -14.93 -13.84 -0.93
N SER A 102 -15.06 -13.62 0.40
CA SER A 102 -15.89 -12.56 0.96
C SER A 102 -15.00 -11.44 1.51
N VAL A 103 -15.33 -10.20 1.16
CA VAL A 103 -14.74 -8.98 1.67
C VAL A 103 -15.86 -8.02 2.02
N HIS A 104 -15.80 -7.38 3.17
CA HIS A 104 -16.74 -6.33 3.56
C HIS A 104 -16.19 -4.97 3.12
N GLY A 105 -16.80 -4.40 2.09
CA GLY A 105 -16.43 -3.09 1.56
C GLY A 105 -17.10 -1.95 2.31
N LEU A 106 -16.41 -0.83 2.49
CA LEU A 106 -16.94 0.36 3.15
C LEU A 106 -16.33 1.64 2.55
N VAL A 107 -17.16 2.63 2.25
CA VAL A 107 -16.67 3.97 1.89
C VAL A 107 -16.33 4.72 3.18
N ALA A 108 -15.06 5.04 3.37
CA ALA A 108 -14.58 5.71 4.58
C ALA A 108 -13.35 6.58 4.32
N ASP A 109 -13.12 7.51 5.24
CA ASP A 109 -11.94 8.37 5.28
C ASP A 109 -10.90 7.77 6.24
N GLY A 110 -9.67 7.58 5.78
CA GLY A 110 -8.57 7.08 6.61
C GLY A 110 -8.22 7.98 7.79
N GLU A 111 -8.60 9.24 7.74
CA GLU A 111 -8.42 10.19 8.85
C GLU A 111 -9.60 10.16 9.85
N SER A 112 -10.66 9.36 9.61
CA SER A 112 -11.82 9.21 10.51
C SER A 112 -12.45 7.83 10.30
N LEU A 113 -11.87 6.82 10.93
CA LEU A 113 -12.25 5.42 10.71
C LEU A 113 -13.54 5.07 11.48
N PRO A 114 -14.59 4.55 10.81
CA PRO A 114 -15.86 4.20 11.43
C PRO A 114 -15.84 2.82 12.13
N PHE A 115 -14.71 2.47 12.73
CA PHE A 115 -14.53 1.20 13.41
C PHE A 115 -14.36 1.39 14.91
N ALA A 116 -14.75 0.38 15.70
CA ALA A 116 -14.51 0.38 17.13
C ALA A 116 -13.00 0.24 17.46
N ASP A 117 -12.64 0.59 18.67
CA ASP A 117 -11.29 0.39 19.20
C ASP A 117 -10.92 -1.10 19.15
N ALA A 118 -9.64 -1.39 18.91
CA ALA A 118 -9.10 -2.74 18.93
C ALA A 118 -9.89 -3.75 18.06
N SER A 119 -10.28 -3.35 16.84
CA SER A 119 -11.06 -4.16 15.91
C SER A 119 -10.20 -5.10 15.06
N PHE A 120 -8.96 -4.72 14.76
CA PHE A 120 -8.15 -5.43 13.75
C PHE A 120 -6.87 -6.03 14.33
N ASP A 121 -6.59 -7.28 13.95
CA ASP A 121 -5.34 -7.97 14.25
C ASP A 121 -4.23 -7.57 13.26
N ALA A 122 -4.61 -7.27 12.02
CA ALA A 122 -3.71 -6.92 10.93
C ALA A 122 -4.28 -5.76 10.09
N VAL A 123 -3.41 -4.86 9.65
CA VAL A 123 -3.74 -3.80 8.69
C VAL A 123 -2.74 -3.84 7.54
N TRP A 124 -3.25 -3.80 6.33
CA TRP A 124 -2.47 -3.66 5.11
C TRP A 124 -2.78 -2.32 4.47
N GLY A 125 -1.77 -1.64 3.95
CA GLY A 125 -1.93 -0.47 3.10
C GLY A 125 -0.84 -0.38 2.05
N ASN A 126 -1.16 0.11 0.89
CA ASN A 126 -0.18 0.28 -0.19
C ASN A 126 -0.38 1.61 -0.89
N ALA A 127 0.62 2.48 -0.80
CA ALA A 127 0.62 3.81 -1.38
C ALA A 127 -0.56 4.68 -0.89
N ILE A 128 -0.79 4.70 0.43
CA ILE A 128 -1.90 5.42 1.06
C ILE A 128 -1.46 6.43 2.12
N LEU A 129 -0.42 6.15 2.93
CA LEU A 129 -0.04 7.04 4.04
C LEU A 129 0.41 8.42 3.57
N HIS A 130 0.98 8.51 2.38
CA HIS A 130 1.45 9.78 1.82
C HIS A 130 0.31 10.70 1.33
N HIS A 131 -0.93 10.22 1.31
CA HIS A 131 -2.14 10.99 1.07
C HIS A 131 -2.78 11.53 2.35
N LEU A 132 -2.36 11.05 3.53
CA LEU A 132 -3.01 11.32 4.81
C LEU A 132 -2.24 12.33 5.66
N ASP A 133 -2.96 13.04 6.51
CA ASP A 133 -2.38 13.75 7.64
C ASP A 133 -2.10 12.75 8.77
N TRP A 134 -0.82 12.43 8.98
CA TRP A 134 -0.43 11.46 10.00
C TRP A 134 -0.85 11.88 11.41
N SER A 135 -0.94 13.18 11.69
CA SER A 135 -1.36 13.66 13.00
C SER A 135 -2.82 13.29 13.34
N ILE A 136 -3.61 12.96 12.32
CA ILE A 136 -5.01 12.52 12.42
C ILE A 136 -5.11 11.01 12.17
N ALA A 137 -4.58 10.53 11.06
CA ALA A 137 -4.67 9.13 10.66
C ALA A 137 -3.89 8.18 11.59
N GLY A 138 -2.76 8.62 12.14
CA GLY A 138 -1.94 7.80 13.05
C GLY A 138 -2.68 7.39 14.33
N PRO A 139 -3.28 8.32 15.09
CA PRO A 139 -4.14 7.98 16.23
C PRO A 139 -5.30 7.06 15.89
N GLU A 140 -5.96 7.25 14.74
CA GLU A 140 -7.05 6.38 14.29
C GLU A 140 -6.54 4.96 13.97
N LEU A 141 -5.43 4.83 13.24
CA LEU A 141 -4.79 3.54 13.00
C LEU A 141 -4.42 2.84 14.30
N HIS A 142 -3.82 3.58 15.25
CA HIS A 142 -3.46 3.04 16.55
C HIS A 142 -4.70 2.61 17.36
N ARG A 143 -5.78 3.39 17.29
CA ARG A 143 -7.03 3.09 18.00
C ARG A 143 -7.66 1.78 17.52
N VAL A 144 -7.77 1.59 16.19
CA VAL A 144 -8.44 0.43 15.60
C VAL A 144 -7.62 -0.86 15.63
N LEU A 145 -6.29 -0.77 15.77
CA LEU A 145 -5.44 -1.95 15.98
C LEU A 145 -5.64 -2.53 17.37
N LYS A 146 -5.69 -3.85 17.48
CA LYS A 146 -5.64 -4.59 18.75
C LYS A 146 -4.24 -4.46 19.38
N PRO A 147 -4.10 -4.57 20.70
CA PRO A 147 -2.79 -4.80 21.31
C PRO A 147 -2.08 -6.00 20.67
N GLY A 148 -0.82 -5.86 20.31
CA GLY A 148 -0.07 -6.85 19.53
C GLY A 148 -0.42 -6.92 18.04
N GLY A 149 -1.39 -6.14 17.58
CA GLY A 149 -1.76 -6.03 16.15
C GLY A 149 -0.66 -5.39 15.30
N VAL A 150 -0.59 -5.79 14.05
CA VAL A 150 0.46 -5.38 13.11
C VAL A 150 -0.15 -4.65 11.92
N ALA A 151 0.38 -3.47 11.62
CA ALA A 151 0.09 -2.76 10.37
C ALA A 151 1.32 -2.77 9.46
N VAL A 152 1.12 -3.07 8.18
CA VAL A 152 2.16 -3.07 7.16
C VAL A 152 1.75 -2.13 6.04
N PHE A 153 2.60 -1.13 5.78
CA PHE A 153 2.39 -0.16 4.70
C PHE A 153 3.56 -0.16 3.73
N CYS A 154 3.23 -0.14 2.45
CA CYS A 154 4.20 -0.03 1.35
C CYS A 154 4.11 1.36 0.74
N GLU A 155 5.17 2.16 0.82
CA GLU A 155 5.09 3.58 0.48
C GLU A 155 6.22 4.04 -0.46
N PRO A 156 5.92 4.95 -1.39
CA PRO A 156 6.97 5.64 -2.14
C PRO A 156 7.85 6.45 -1.18
N TRP A 157 9.17 6.38 -1.39
CA TRP A 157 10.14 6.99 -0.49
C TRP A 157 10.86 8.19 -1.10
N GLY A 158 10.98 9.24 -0.30
CA GLY A 158 11.63 10.51 -0.64
C GLY A 158 13.04 10.69 -0.08
N GLY A 159 13.61 9.68 0.57
CA GLY A 159 14.96 9.75 1.16
C GLY A 159 16.10 9.81 0.13
N ASN A 160 15.85 9.45 -1.14
CA ASN A 160 16.87 9.49 -2.19
C ASN A 160 16.88 10.86 -2.89
N PRO A 161 17.95 11.67 -2.75
CA PRO A 161 18.02 13.00 -3.34
C PRO A 161 18.00 12.98 -4.87
N LEU A 162 18.60 11.97 -5.51
CA LEU A 162 18.60 11.84 -6.96
C LEU A 162 17.19 11.58 -7.49
N LEU A 163 16.42 10.71 -6.82
CA LEU A 163 15.03 10.46 -7.18
C LEU A 163 14.15 11.69 -6.92
N ARG A 164 14.40 12.46 -5.85
CA ARG A 164 13.69 13.74 -5.62
C ARG A 164 13.96 14.72 -6.75
N PHE A 165 15.21 14.87 -7.15
CA PHE A 165 15.59 15.71 -8.29
C PHE A 165 14.89 15.23 -9.58
N ALA A 166 14.99 13.93 -9.90
CA ALA A 166 14.36 13.36 -11.09
C ALA A 166 12.84 13.57 -11.10
N ARG A 167 12.15 13.33 -9.96
CA ARG A 167 10.70 13.55 -9.84
C ARG A 167 10.31 15.03 -10.02
N ARG A 168 11.17 15.96 -9.63
CA ARG A 168 10.90 17.40 -9.74
C ARG A 168 11.11 17.93 -11.15
N PHE A 169 12.16 17.49 -11.84
CA PHE A 169 12.62 18.09 -13.10
C PHE A 169 12.38 17.23 -14.33
N LEU A 170 12.18 15.91 -14.19
CA LEU A 170 11.93 15.04 -15.32
C LEU A 170 10.42 14.78 -15.48
N SER A 171 9.94 14.96 -16.71
CA SER A 171 8.62 14.48 -17.09
C SER A 171 8.74 13.02 -17.51
N TYR A 172 7.84 12.15 -16.97
CA TYR A 172 7.78 10.74 -17.35
C TYR A 172 6.32 10.29 -17.48
N PRO A 173 6.02 9.32 -18.35
CA PRO A 173 4.67 8.79 -18.52
C PRO A 173 4.12 8.23 -17.20
N GLY A 174 2.83 8.45 -16.94
CA GLY A 174 2.16 8.00 -15.70
C GLY A 174 2.52 8.84 -14.47
N LYS A 175 2.86 10.11 -14.66
CA LYS A 175 3.01 11.10 -13.58
C LYS A 175 1.65 11.69 -13.18
N ASP A 176 0.65 10.83 -13.06
CA ASP A 176 -0.66 11.25 -12.55
C ASP A 176 -0.60 11.36 -11.04
N ARG A 177 -0.60 12.59 -10.53
CA ARG A 177 -0.51 12.92 -9.11
C ARG A 177 -1.43 14.07 -8.80
N THR A 178 -2.04 14.02 -7.64
CA THR A 178 -2.65 15.20 -7.06
C THR A 178 -1.57 16.24 -6.72
N PRO A 179 -1.87 17.55 -6.80
CA PRO A 179 -0.88 18.61 -6.59
C PRO A 179 -0.12 18.53 -5.27
N ASP A 180 -0.75 17.98 -4.23
CA ASP A 180 -0.23 17.92 -2.86
C ASP A 180 0.45 16.57 -2.53
N GLU A 181 0.46 15.63 -3.46
CA GLU A 181 1.03 14.29 -3.27
C GLU A 181 2.56 14.33 -3.24
N ARG A 182 3.13 13.94 -2.12
CA ARG A 182 4.58 13.76 -1.96
C ARG A 182 4.92 12.39 -1.37
N PRO A 183 6.00 11.72 -1.82
CA PRO A 183 6.49 10.53 -1.14
C PRO A 183 6.79 10.78 0.34
N LEU A 184 6.63 9.78 1.20
CA LEU A 184 7.06 9.84 2.59
C LEU A 184 8.57 10.18 2.67
N GLN A 185 8.92 10.96 3.66
CA GLN A 185 10.28 11.44 3.89
C GLN A 185 10.83 10.97 5.25
N PRO A 186 12.15 10.99 5.44
CA PRO A 186 12.73 10.66 6.75
C PRO A 186 12.17 11.48 7.91
N SER A 187 11.76 12.74 7.65
CA SER A 187 11.13 13.62 8.64
C SER A 187 9.75 13.16 9.10
N ASP A 188 9.08 12.28 8.36
CA ASP A 188 7.75 11.77 8.70
C ASP A 188 7.82 10.59 9.69
N LEU A 189 8.99 9.93 9.83
CA LEU A 189 9.15 8.77 10.71
C LEU A 189 9.13 9.08 12.22
N PRO A 190 9.71 10.18 12.74
CA PRO A 190 9.70 10.47 14.17
C PRO A 190 8.29 10.53 14.79
N PRO A 191 7.30 11.24 14.22
CA PRO A 191 5.92 11.20 14.72
C PRO A 191 5.30 9.79 14.68
N MET A 192 5.64 8.97 13.66
CA MET A 192 5.17 7.59 13.58
C MET A 192 5.74 6.73 14.72
N ARG A 193 7.01 6.93 15.08
CA ARG A 193 7.67 6.23 16.19
C ARG A 193 7.14 6.61 17.57
N GLN A 194 6.58 7.79 17.73
CA GLN A 194 5.94 8.20 18.98
C GLN A 194 4.69 7.35 19.30
N LEU A 195 3.89 7.05 18.26
CA LEU A 195 2.69 6.20 18.38
C LEU A 195 3.02 4.71 18.34
N PHE A 196 4.03 4.34 17.55
CA PHE A 196 4.45 2.97 17.33
C PHE A 196 5.96 2.84 17.60
N PRO A 197 6.38 2.67 18.87
CA PRO A 197 7.81 2.57 19.23
C PRO A 197 8.53 1.42 18.50
N GLN A 198 7.79 0.35 18.17
CA GLN A 198 8.28 -0.81 17.42
C GLN A 198 8.11 -0.64 15.89
N LEU A 199 8.22 0.59 15.37
CA LEU A 199 8.24 0.84 13.93
C LEU A 199 9.54 0.33 13.32
N HIS A 200 9.41 -0.63 12.39
CA HIS A 200 10.48 -1.09 11.53
C HIS A 200 10.30 -0.53 10.12
N VAL A 201 11.41 -0.13 9.51
CA VAL A 201 11.44 0.38 8.13
C VAL A 201 12.38 -0.50 7.32
N ARG A 202 11.94 -0.96 6.15
CA ARG A 202 12.76 -1.74 5.23
C ARG A 202 12.70 -1.15 3.83
N GLY A 203 13.87 -0.89 3.24
CA GLY A 203 13.99 -0.33 1.90
C GLY A 203 13.94 -1.37 0.80
N PHE A 204 13.38 -0.97 -0.37
CA PHE A 204 13.30 -1.79 -1.57
C PHE A 204 13.61 -0.98 -2.82
N GLN A 205 14.16 -1.65 -3.83
CA GLN A 205 14.51 -1.05 -5.12
C GLN A 205 15.56 0.07 -4.99
N LEU A 206 16.76 -0.29 -4.54
CA LEU A 206 17.94 0.59 -4.61
C LEU A 206 18.45 0.66 -6.05
N PHE A 207 18.91 -0.45 -6.63
CA PHE A 207 19.25 -0.60 -8.05
C PHE A 207 18.08 -1.19 -8.85
N GLY A 208 17.23 -1.97 -8.23
CA GLY A 208 16.02 -2.52 -8.82
C GLY A 208 15.08 -1.45 -9.39
N MET A 209 15.26 -0.17 -9.03
CA MET A 209 14.54 0.95 -9.64
C MET A 209 14.84 1.09 -11.16
N LEU A 210 15.99 0.59 -11.64
CA LEU A 210 16.37 0.64 -13.06
C LEU A 210 15.45 -0.19 -13.96
N ARG A 211 14.66 -1.12 -13.40
CA ARG A 211 13.62 -1.87 -14.13
C ARG A 211 12.63 -0.97 -14.88
N ARG A 212 12.45 0.27 -14.42
CA ARG A 212 11.56 1.24 -15.09
C ARG A 212 12.13 1.80 -16.39
N VAL A 213 13.46 1.83 -16.50
CA VAL A 213 14.16 2.28 -17.71
C VAL A 213 14.46 1.08 -18.62
N TRP A 214 14.79 -0.08 -18.01
CA TRP A 214 15.08 -1.32 -18.72
C TRP A 214 14.21 -2.46 -18.19
N PRO A 215 13.01 -2.69 -18.75
CA PRO A 215 12.07 -3.71 -18.29
C PRO A 215 12.47 -5.13 -18.75
N ASN A 216 13.66 -5.59 -18.32
CA ASN A 216 14.17 -6.93 -18.59
C ASN A 216 14.07 -7.80 -17.34
N ARG A 217 13.34 -8.93 -17.41
CA ARG A 217 13.08 -9.81 -16.25
C ARG A 217 14.37 -10.39 -15.63
N THR A 218 15.36 -10.74 -16.45
CA THR A 218 16.64 -11.30 -15.97
C THR A 218 17.44 -10.24 -15.23
N LEU A 219 17.56 -9.05 -15.83
CA LEU A 219 18.23 -7.91 -15.20
C LEU A 219 17.54 -7.53 -13.87
N THR A 220 16.21 -7.46 -13.86
CA THR A 220 15.44 -7.16 -12.65
C THR A 220 15.75 -8.15 -11.52
N ARG A 221 15.72 -9.47 -11.79
CA ARG A 221 16.03 -10.50 -10.79
C ARG A 221 17.46 -10.38 -10.26
N MET A 222 18.41 -10.07 -11.14
CA MET A 222 19.82 -9.86 -10.76
C MET A 222 19.96 -8.63 -9.85
N LEU A 223 19.38 -7.51 -10.21
CA LEU A 223 19.40 -6.28 -9.42
C LEU A 223 18.72 -6.46 -8.06
N ASP A 224 17.58 -7.14 -8.00
CA ASP A 224 16.90 -7.46 -6.75
C ASP A 224 17.75 -8.40 -5.85
N GLY A 225 18.53 -9.30 -6.46
CA GLY A 225 19.50 -10.14 -5.75
C GLY A 225 20.65 -9.33 -5.14
N ILE A 226 21.17 -8.35 -5.89
CA ILE A 226 22.21 -7.41 -5.44
C ILE A 226 21.64 -6.55 -4.32
N ASP A 227 20.48 -5.95 -4.50
CA ASP A 227 19.82 -5.10 -3.51
C ASP A 227 19.66 -5.82 -2.17
N ARG A 228 19.13 -7.05 -2.18
CA ARG A 228 18.94 -7.85 -0.96
C ARG A 228 20.23 -8.08 -0.18
N ARG A 229 21.34 -8.39 -0.87
CA ARG A 229 22.64 -8.62 -0.24
C ARG A 229 23.24 -7.32 0.29
N LEU A 230 23.16 -6.27 -0.52
CA LEU A 230 23.75 -4.97 -0.18
C LEU A 230 23.01 -4.30 0.98
N LEU A 231 21.66 -4.28 0.95
CA LEU A 231 20.85 -3.70 2.02
C LEU A 231 20.98 -4.47 3.34
N LYS A 232 21.19 -5.81 3.27
CA LYS A 232 21.50 -6.61 4.47
C LYS A 232 22.88 -6.25 5.07
N ALA A 233 23.88 -6.01 4.21
CA ALA A 233 25.23 -5.67 4.65
C ALA A 233 25.38 -4.19 5.06
N MET A 234 24.59 -3.30 4.44
CA MET A 234 24.66 -1.85 4.60
C MET A 234 23.26 -1.25 4.79
N PRO A 235 22.62 -1.42 5.97
CA PRO A 235 21.22 -1.00 6.20
C PRO A 235 20.99 0.51 6.01
N PHE A 236 21.98 1.36 6.19
CA PHE A 236 21.86 2.80 5.97
C PHE A 236 21.48 3.16 4.51
N LEU A 237 21.74 2.26 3.55
CA LEU A 237 21.34 2.43 2.16
C LEU A 237 19.83 2.29 1.94
N GLU A 238 19.08 1.74 2.89
CA GLU A 238 17.61 1.67 2.82
C GLU A 238 16.98 3.05 2.63
N ASN A 239 17.58 4.08 3.21
CA ASN A 239 17.19 5.47 3.01
C ASN A 239 17.39 5.98 1.56
N ARG A 240 18.08 5.23 0.71
CA ARG A 240 18.30 5.55 -0.72
C ARG A 240 17.41 4.74 -1.65
N CYS A 241 16.61 3.85 -1.11
CA CYS A 241 15.67 3.04 -1.87
C CYS A 241 14.55 3.89 -2.49
N ARG A 242 13.85 3.29 -3.45
CA ARG A 242 12.70 3.93 -4.12
C ARG A 242 11.41 3.77 -3.32
N TYR A 243 11.26 2.63 -2.67
CA TYR A 243 10.11 2.27 -1.83
C TYR A 243 10.59 1.83 -0.46
N ILE A 244 9.72 2.01 0.52
CA ILE A 244 9.89 1.47 1.86
C ILE A 244 8.66 0.65 2.25
N VAL A 245 8.89 -0.34 3.10
CA VAL A 245 7.86 -1.05 3.84
C VAL A 245 7.98 -0.65 5.30
N LEU A 246 6.87 -0.18 5.86
CA LEU A 246 6.73 0.17 7.26
C LEU A 246 5.97 -0.96 7.96
N THR A 247 6.52 -1.49 9.05
CA THR A 247 5.82 -2.43 9.94
C THR A 247 5.64 -1.75 11.29
N LEU A 248 4.39 -1.53 11.67
CA LEU A 248 4.00 -0.87 12.90
C LEU A 248 3.30 -1.90 13.80
N THR A 249 3.78 -2.07 15.02
CA THR A 249 3.16 -2.97 15.99
C THR A 249 2.61 -2.15 17.15
N LYS A 250 1.34 -2.36 17.49
CA LYS A 250 0.74 -1.75 18.68
C LYS A 250 1.18 -2.51 19.92
N SER A 251 1.80 -1.79 20.85
CA SER A 251 2.23 -2.32 22.17
C SER A 251 1.04 -2.63 23.06
#